data_4f6bc49c3d15b0acc98d7241a6cb0df8
#
_entry.id   4f6bc49c3d15b0acc98d7241a6cb0df8
#
_cell.length_a   1.000
_cell.length_b   1.000
_cell.length_c   1.000
_cell.angle_alpha   90.00
_cell.angle_beta   90.00
_cell.angle_gamma   90.00
#
_symmetry.space_group_name_H-M   'P 1'
#
loop_
_entity.id
_entity.type
_entity.pdbx_description
1 polymer ?
#
loop_
_entity_poly.entity_id
_entity_poly.type
_entity_poly.pdbx_seq_one_letter_code
_entity_poly.pdbx_strand_id
1 'polypeptide(L)'
;DLADLESQLQEAESARFRLIATDGVFSMDGYIADLAGICDLADKYNALVMVDDSHSVGFVGENGRGTPERCGVIDRVDIVTGTMGKALGGASGGYTSGRQEIVDYLRQRSRPYLFSNSLAPPIVQGTIKALELVTQSPELRNQLEANTVFMRKELSYRGFEVLDGEHPIIPVMLGDAELASEFAESMLEKGVYVVGFSYPVVPVGKARIRTQMSAVHSAEDLQFAVECFENTGRELGVIP
;
A
#
# COMPACT_ATOMS: atom_id res chain seq x y z
N ASP A 1 3.80 -0.14 -16.10
CA ASP A 1 4.01 -0.74 -17.42
C ASP A 1 5.50 -0.77 -17.74
N LEU A 2 6.09 -1.99 -17.82
CA LEU A 2 7.53 -2.16 -18.05
C LEU A 2 7.95 -1.74 -19.47
N ALA A 3 7.08 -1.88 -20.46
CA ALA A 3 7.41 -1.49 -21.84
C ALA A 3 7.48 0.04 -21.97
N ASP A 4 6.58 0.78 -21.30
CA ASP A 4 6.65 2.23 -21.23
C ASP A 4 7.88 2.70 -20.43
N LEU A 5 8.17 2.05 -19.28
CA LEU A 5 9.37 2.34 -18.51
C LEU A 5 10.63 2.17 -19.34
N GLU A 6 10.74 1.10 -20.12
CA GLU A 6 11.88 0.88 -21.00
C GLU A 6 12.02 1.98 -22.06
N SER A 7 10.89 2.39 -22.68
CA SER A 7 10.88 3.51 -23.62
C SER A 7 11.39 4.80 -23.01
N GLN A 8 10.93 5.14 -21.80
CA GLN A 8 11.37 6.33 -21.07
C GLN A 8 12.88 6.28 -20.71
N LEU A 9 13.38 5.10 -20.37
CA LEU A 9 14.79 4.91 -20.06
C LEU A 9 15.67 5.05 -21.33
N GLN A 10 15.19 4.62 -22.49
CA GLN A 10 15.84 4.83 -23.78
C GLN A 10 15.91 6.32 -24.13
N GLU A 11 14.81 7.05 -23.98
CA GLU A 11 14.78 8.50 -24.20
C GLU A 11 15.72 9.26 -23.24
N ALA A 12 15.91 8.75 -22.03
CA ALA A 12 16.78 9.31 -21.01
C ALA A 12 18.26 8.85 -21.14
N GLU A 13 18.67 8.20 -22.23
CA GLU A 13 20.04 7.65 -22.37
C GLU A 13 21.14 8.71 -22.20
N SER A 14 20.89 9.95 -22.65
CA SER A 14 21.81 11.07 -22.49
C SER A 14 21.87 11.68 -21.10
N ALA A 15 20.98 11.30 -20.20
CA ALA A 15 20.96 11.84 -18.84
C ALA A 15 22.18 11.36 -18.03
N ARG A 16 22.77 12.28 -17.25
CA ARG A 16 23.90 11.97 -16.37
C ARG A 16 23.56 10.92 -15.31
N PHE A 17 22.34 10.99 -14.77
CA PHE A 17 21.80 10.07 -13.78
C PHE A 17 20.36 9.73 -14.17
N ARG A 18 19.96 8.51 -13.92
CA ARG A 18 18.60 8.01 -14.06
C ARG A 18 18.14 7.47 -12.73
N LEU A 19 16.93 7.81 -12.34
CA LEU A 19 16.29 7.32 -11.13
C LEU A 19 14.88 6.86 -11.49
N ILE A 20 14.59 5.59 -11.25
CA ILE A 20 13.24 5.05 -11.32
C ILE A 20 12.62 5.18 -9.93
N ALA A 21 11.49 5.87 -9.81
CA ALA A 21 10.77 6.01 -8.56
C ALA A 21 9.36 5.42 -8.73
N THR A 22 8.96 4.55 -7.82
CA THR A 22 7.65 3.89 -7.83
C THR A 22 7.15 3.64 -6.41
N ASP A 23 5.82 3.50 -6.27
CA ASP A 23 5.27 2.86 -5.08
C ASP A 23 5.53 1.36 -5.15
N GLY A 24 5.80 0.73 -4.02
CA GLY A 24 5.83 -0.72 -3.92
C GLY A 24 4.42 -1.31 -3.95
N VAL A 25 3.48 -0.63 -3.30
CA VAL A 25 2.04 -0.92 -3.33
C VAL A 25 1.26 0.34 -3.67
N PHE A 26 0.46 0.28 -4.73
CA PHE A 26 -0.41 1.39 -5.15
C PHE A 26 -1.64 1.47 -4.24
N SER A 27 -1.73 2.55 -3.48
CA SER A 27 -2.63 2.71 -2.34
C SER A 27 -4.13 2.66 -2.67
N MET A 28 -4.51 2.98 -3.90
CA MET A 28 -5.92 3.00 -4.30
C MET A 28 -6.41 1.66 -4.86
N ASP A 29 -5.49 0.80 -5.30
CA ASP A 29 -5.79 -0.45 -6.00
C ASP A 29 -5.30 -1.69 -5.22
N GLY A 30 -4.27 -1.54 -4.38
CA GLY A 30 -3.60 -2.66 -3.72
C GLY A 30 -2.70 -3.48 -4.65
N TYR A 31 -2.39 -2.96 -5.85
CA TYR A 31 -1.45 -3.61 -6.74
C TYR A 31 -0.03 -3.50 -6.22
N ILE A 32 0.71 -4.59 -6.34
CA ILE A 32 2.14 -4.65 -6.03
C ILE A 32 2.92 -4.39 -7.33
N ALA A 33 3.90 -3.50 -7.27
CA ALA A 33 4.77 -3.22 -8.41
C ALA A 33 5.62 -4.44 -8.78
N ASP A 34 5.83 -4.65 -10.08
CA ASP A 34 6.80 -5.65 -10.56
C ASP A 34 8.23 -5.13 -10.37
N LEU A 35 8.70 -5.18 -9.11
CA LEU A 35 10.05 -4.70 -8.78
C LEU A 35 11.15 -5.55 -9.42
N ALA A 36 10.91 -6.81 -9.73
CA ALA A 36 11.91 -7.65 -10.41
C ALA A 36 12.15 -7.13 -11.81
N GLY A 37 11.09 -6.92 -12.60
CA GLY A 37 11.18 -6.35 -13.93
C GLY A 37 11.72 -4.91 -13.95
N ILE A 38 11.34 -4.10 -12.95
CA ILE A 38 11.89 -2.74 -12.78
C ILE A 38 13.40 -2.78 -12.52
N CYS A 39 13.88 -3.66 -11.64
CA CYS A 39 15.29 -3.80 -11.35
C CYS A 39 16.08 -4.33 -12.56
N ASP A 40 15.50 -5.24 -13.37
CA ASP A 40 16.14 -5.72 -14.60
C ASP A 40 16.36 -4.59 -15.61
N LEU A 41 15.38 -3.70 -15.76
CA LEU A 41 15.53 -2.50 -16.58
C LEU A 41 16.51 -1.50 -15.96
N ALA A 42 16.50 -1.33 -14.65
CA ALA A 42 17.45 -0.45 -13.96
C ALA A 42 18.91 -0.89 -14.20
N ASP A 43 19.20 -2.18 -14.08
CA ASP A 43 20.53 -2.74 -14.36
C ASP A 43 20.91 -2.52 -15.83
N LYS A 44 19.99 -2.79 -16.77
CA LYS A 44 20.20 -2.63 -18.21
C LYS A 44 20.54 -1.18 -18.59
N TYR A 45 19.89 -0.20 -17.99
CA TYR A 45 20.03 1.22 -18.31
C TYR A 45 20.85 2.01 -17.30
N ASN A 46 21.54 1.36 -16.37
CA ASN A 46 22.32 1.97 -15.30
C ASN A 46 21.54 3.07 -14.56
N ALA A 47 20.37 2.71 -14.07
CA ALA A 47 19.48 3.56 -13.29
C ALA A 47 19.48 3.15 -11.83
N LEU A 48 19.22 4.10 -10.91
CA LEU A 48 18.92 3.84 -9.52
C LEU A 48 17.43 3.49 -9.36
N VAL A 49 17.10 2.66 -8.36
CA VAL A 49 15.73 2.29 -8.02
C VAL A 49 15.36 2.85 -6.65
N MET A 50 14.28 3.62 -6.61
CA MET A 50 13.65 4.11 -5.39
C MET A 50 12.23 3.55 -5.26
N VAL A 51 11.92 2.97 -4.12
CA VAL A 51 10.60 2.38 -3.82
C VAL A 51 9.99 3.08 -2.61
N ASP A 52 8.78 3.61 -2.75
CA ASP A 52 7.97 4.00 -1.59
C ASP A 52 7.18 2.79 -1.09
N ASP A 53 7.53 2.33 0.08
CA ASP A 53 6.97 1.14 0.71
C ASP A 53 6.00 1.47 1.86
N SER A 54 5.44 2.67 1.83
CA SER A 54 4.52 3.16 2.87
C SER A 54 3.25 2.34 3.06
N HIS A 55 2.86 1.55 2.06
CA HIS A 55 1.70 0.65 2.11
C HIS A 55 2.06 -0.84 2.21
N SER A 56 3.33 -1.17 2.55
CA SER A 56 3.79 -2.55 2.60
C SER A 56 4.71 -2.85 3.78
N VAL A 57 5.53 -1.88 4.20
CA VAL A 57 6.46 -2.09 5.32
C VAL A 57 5.71 -2.48 6.60
N GLY A 58 6.19 -3.51 7.25
CA GLY A 58 5.64 -4.08 8.47
C GLY A 58 4.82 -5.37 8.28
N PHE A 59 4.34 -5.66 7.06
CA PHE A 59 3.49 -6.83 6.86
C PHE A 59 3.62 -7.53 5.49
N VAL A 60 4.08 -6.85 4.44
CA VAL A 60 4.35 -7.49 3.14
C VAL A 60 5.72 -8.16 3.17
N GLY A 61 5.80 -9.36 2.58
CA GLY A 61 6.98 -10.23 2.64
C GLY A 61 6.99 -11.15 3.86
N GLU A 62 7.80 -12.20 3.81
CA GLU A 62 7.87 -13.24 4.85
C GLU A 62 8.21 -12.66 6.23
N ASN A 63 9.13 -11.69 6.26
CA ASN A 63 9.56 -11.03 7.49
C ASN A 63 8.98 -9.62 7.68
N GLY A 64 8.03 -9.21 6.82
CA GLY A 64 7.43 -7.89 6.85
C GLY A 64 8.35 -6.75 6.40
N ARG A 65 9.36 -7.05 5.58
CA ARG A 65 10.33 -6.07 5.09
C ARG A 65 9.86 -5.30 3.85
N GLY A 66 8.62 -5.54 3.43
CA GLY A 66 8.00 -4.81 2.34
C GLY A 66 8.12 -5.47 0.97
N THR A 67 7.81 -4.70 -0.06
CA THR A 67 7.75 -5.21 -1.44
C THR A 67 9.09 -5.63 -2.00
N PRO A 68 10.25 -5.03 -1.67
CA PRO A 68 11.54 -5.55 -2.10
C PRO A 68 11.81 -6.98 -1.63
N GLU A 69 11.40 -7.32 -0.39
CA GLU A 69 11.46 -8.70 0.10
C GLU A 69 10.52 -9.62 -0.66
N ARG A 70 9.27 -9.21 -0.82
CA ARG A 70 8.23 -9.98 -1.54
C ARG A 70 8.64 -10.31 -2.97
N CYS A 71 9.32 -9.39 -3.63
CA CYS A 71 9.79 -9.54 -5.02
C CYS A 71 11.21 -10.14 -5.13
N GLY A 72 11.89 -10.42 -4.03
CA GLY A 72 13.24 -11.02 -4.03
C GLY A 72 14.35 -10.07 -4.51
N VAL A 73 14.18 -8.75 -4.36
CA VAL A 73 15.07 -7.73 -4.91
C VAL A 73 15.63 -6.75 -3.86
N ILE A 74 15.66 -7.13 -2.58
CA ILE A 74 16.11 -6.25 -1.48
C ILE A 74 17.47 -5.60 -1.80
N ASP A 75 18.42 -6.36 -2.30
CA ASP A 75 19.79 -5.89 -2.56
C ASP A 75 19.92 -5.07 -3.87
N ARG A 76 18.85 -4.95 -4.64
CA ARG A 76 18.80 -4.24 -5.93
C ARG A 76 18.08 -2.89 -5.86
N VAL A 77 17.41 -2.61 -4.74
CA VAL A 77 16.75 -1.33 -4.49
C VAL A 77 17.73 -0.39 -3.78
N ASP A 78 17.98 0.79 -4.37
CA ASP A 78 18.95 1.76 -3.85
C ASP A 78 18.38 2.60 -2.71
N ILE A 79 17.08 2.94 -2.79
CA ILE A 79 16.41 3.83 -1.84
C ILE A 79 15.03 3.25 -1.53
N VAL A 80 14.74 3.10 -0.24
CA VAL A 80 13.40 2.77 0.25
C VAL A 80 12.90 3.91 1.10
N THR A 81 11.71 4.39 0.80
CA THR A 81 10.96 5.30 1.68
C THR A 81 9.80 4.57 2.34
N GLY A 82 9.42 5.04 3.51
CA GLY A 82 8.30 4.46 4.24
C GLY A 82 7.74 5.41 5.28
N THR A 83 6.56 5.10 5.78
CA THR A 83 5.89 5.89 6.81
C THR A 83 5.85 5.16 8.14
N MET A 84 5.86 5.93 9.21
CA MET A 84 5.65 5.45 10.59
C MET A 84 4.23 5.74 11.11
N GLY A 85 3.34 6.14 10.22
CA GLY A 85 1.95 6.50 10.53
C GLY A 85 0.89 5.60 9.90
N LYS A 86 1.26 4.39 9.47
CA LYS A 86 0.35 3.39 8.90
C LYS A 86 0.50 2.05 9.63
N ALA A 87 0.73 0.94 8.91
CA ALA A 87 0.91 -0.37 9.50
C ALA A 87 2.15 -0.45 10.40
N LEU A 88 3.26 0.16 9.99
CA LEU A 88 4.39 0.38 10.88
C LEU A 88 4.06 1.53 11.84
N GLY A 89 3.69 1.18 13.06
CA GLY A 89 3.05 2.07 14.02
C GLY A 89 4.01 2.90 14.88
N GLY A 90 4.45 4.07 14.41
CA GLY A 90 5.13 5.09 15.23
C GLY A 90 4.29 6.34 15.48
N ALA A 91 3.09 6.42 14.95
CA ALA A 91 2.09 7.47 14.98
C ALA A 91 2.30 8.59 13.96
N SER A 92 3.51 9.02 13.63
CA SER A 92 3.75 10.03 12.61
C SER A 92 5.17 9.98 12.05
N GLY A 93 5.37 10.69 10.92
CA GLY A 93 6.65 10.78 10.26
C GLY A 93 6.93 9.67 9.26
N GLY A 94 8.12 9.67 8.75
CA GLY A 94 8.61 8.70 7.79
C GLY A 94 10.12 8.61 7.82
N TYR A 95 10.65 7.76 6.95
CA TYR A 95 12.08 7.53 6.85
C TYR A 95 12.49 7.33 5.40
N THR A 96 13.76 7.57 5.15
CA THR A 96 14.45 7.14 3.94
C THR A 96 15.61 6.23 4.35
N SER A 97 15.67 5.06 3.74
CA SER A 97 16.72 4.06 3.94
C SER A 97 17.39 3.78 2.60
N GLY A 98 18.68 3.47 2.63
CA GLY A 98 19.46 3.19 1.43
C GLY A 98 20.94 3.07 1.73
N ARG A 99 21.77 3.11 0.70
CA ARG A 99 23.22 3.09 0.85
C ARG A 99 23.69 4.28 1.68
N GLN A 100 24.77 4.09 2.46
CA GLN A 100 25.27 5.08 3.41
C GLN A 100 25.58 6.43 2.73
N GLU A 101 26.16 6.41 1.55
CA GLU A 101 26.50 7.62 0.78
C GLU A 101 25.26 8.45 0.44
N ILE A 102 24.13 7.79 0.12
CA ILE A 102 22.86 8.45 -0.17
C ILE A 102 22.31 9.08 1.12
N VAL A 103 22.31 8.34 2.21
CA VAL A 103 21.83 8.81 3.52
C VAL A 103 22.65 10.01 4.00
N ASP A 104 23.99 9.94 3.90
CA ASP A 104 24.88 11.03 4.29
C ASP A 104 24.66 12.26 3.40
N TYR A 105 24.46 12.09 2.11
CA TYR A 105 24.15 13.19 1.21
C TYR A 105 22.79 13.84 1.55
N LEU A 106 21.75 13.05 1.83
CA LEU A 106 20.44 13.55 2.22
C LEU A 106 20.50 14.36 3.52
N ARG A 107 21.29 13.91 4.51
CA ARG A 107 21.50 14.65 5.76
C ARG A 107 22.09 16.04 5.56
N GLN A 108 22.85 16.26 4.49
CA GLN A 108 23.48 17.54 4.16
C GLN A 108 22.65 18.39 3.19
N ARG A 109 21.76 17.80 2.41
CA ARG A 109 21.11 18.47 1.27
C ARG A 109 19.60 18.41 1.27
N SER A 110 18.99 17.46 1.99
CA SER A 110 17.53 17.36 2.05
C SER A 110 16.94 18.52 2.84
N ARG A 111 16.21 19.40 2.16
CA ARG A 111 15.59 20.58 2.78
C ARG A 111 14.63 20.22 3.93
N PRO A 112 13.75 19.21 3.81
CA PRO A 112 12.92 18.81 4.94
C PRO A 112 13.74 18.39 6.17
N TYR A 113 14.83 17.68 5.98
CA TYR A 113 15.70 17.26 7.08
C TYR A 113 16.43 18.44 7.73
N LEU A 114 16.90 19.39 6.93
CA LEU A 114 17.69 20.55 7.42
C LEU A 114 16.83 21.63 8.08
N PHE A 115 15.60 21.83 7.59
CA PHE A 115 14.78 22.99 7.94
C PHE A 115 13.48 22.66 8.68
N SER A 116 13.11 21.37 8.79
CA SER A 116 11.98 20.94 9.61
C SER A 116 12.45 20.43 10.98
N ASN A 117 11.54 20.46 11.95
CA ASN A 117 11.83 19.89 13.26
C ASN A 117 12.02 18.36 13.14
N SER A 118 12.90 17.81 13.97
CA SER A 118 13.10 16.37 14.11
C SER A 118 11.85 15.69 14.65
N LEU A 119 11.72 14.39 14.36
CA LEU A 119 10.70 13.55 14.98
C LEU A 119 10.85 13.57 16.51
N ALA A 120 9.73 13.59 17.22
CA ALA A 120 9.74 13.50 18.66
C ALA A 120 10.34 12.16 19.13
N PRO A 121 11.25 12.14 20.11
CA PRO A 121 11.89 10.90 20.58
C PRO A 121 10.92 9.76 20.95
N PRO A 122 9.74 10.01 21.56
CA PRO A 122 8.76 8.95 21.82
C PRO A 122 8.27 8.25 20.56
N ILE A 123 8.09 8.98 19.45
CA ILE A 123 7.68 8.40 18.16
C ILE A 123 8.77 7.48 17.62
N VAL A 124 10.03 7.91 17.69
CA VAL A 124 11.18 7.10 17.27
C VAL A 124 11.26 5.82 18.10
N GLN A 125 11.14 5.91 19.42
CA GLN A 125 11.14 4.75 20.30
C GLN A 125 9.96 3.79 20.05
N GLY A 126 8.77 4.34 19.83
CA GLY A 126 7.59 3.55 19.44
C GLY A 126 7.80 2.79 18.13
N THR A 127 8.43 3.44 17.15
CA THR A 127 8.76 2.81 15.85
C THR A 127 9.81 1.70 16.01
N ILE A 128 10.86 1.93 16.80
CA ILE A 128 11.87 0.89 17.10
C ILE A 128 11.18 -0.33 17.72
N LYS A 129 10.28 -0.10 18.70
CA LYS A 129 9.51 -1.19 19.32
C LYS A 129 8.59 -1.89 18.34
N ALA A 130 7.95 -1.15 17.43
CA ALA A 130 7.12 -1.73 16.39
C ALA A 130 7.93 -2.65 15.44
N LEU A 131 9.14 -2.24 15.05
CA LEU A 131 10.05 -3.07 14.24
C LEU A 131 10.45 -4.36 14.95
N GLU A 132 10.74 -4.30 16.26
CA GLU A 132 11.01 -5.50 17.07
C GLU A 132 9.81 -6.45 17.06
N LEU A 133 8.59 -5.93 17.26
CA LEU A 133 7.36 -6.73 17.26
C LEU A 133 7.07 -7.34 15.90
N VAL A 134 7.23 -6.60 14.81
CA VAL A 134 7.07 -7.11 13.44
C VAL A 134 7.99 -8.30 13.19
N THR A 135 9.25 -8.21 13.64
CA THR A 135 10.23 -9.28 13.47
C THR A 135 9.88 -10.53 14.29
N GLN A 136 9.21 -10.36 15.44
CA GLN A 136 8.91 -11.44 16.40
C GLN A 136 7.52 -12.05 16.24
N SER A 137 6.63 -11.44 15.44
CA SER A 137 5.20 -11.80 15.39
C SER A 137 4.74 -12.19 13.99
N PRO A 138 5.15 -13.34 13.45
CA PRO A 138 4.63 -13.83 12.17
C PRO A 138 3.13 -14.12 12.22
N GLU A 139 2.57 -14.40 13.40
CA GLU A 139 1.17 -14.74 13.61
C GLU A 139 0.24 -13.61 13.16
N LEU A 140 0.62 -12.34 13.40
CA LEU A 140 -0.16 -11.19 12.97
C LEU A 140 -0.20 -11.06 11.44
N ARG A 141 0.90 -11.36 10.77
CA ARG A 141 0.94 -11.36 9.29
C ARG A 141 0.08 -12.48 8.71
N ASN A 142 0.19 -13.68 9.28
CA ASN A 142 -0.62 -14.83 8.86
C ASN A 142 -2.12 -14.57 9.08
N GLN A 143 -2.49 -13.95 10.20
CA GLN A 143 -3.88 -13.57 10.47
C GLN A 143 -4.38 -12.51 9.48
N LEU A 144 -3.54 -11.51 9.16
CA LEU A 144 -3.87 -10.48 8.17
C LEU A 144 -4.11 -11.10 6.79
N GLU A 145 -3.26 -12.04 6.37
CA GLU A 145 -3.41 -12.77 5.12
C GLU A 145 -4.71 -13.57 5.09
N ALA A 146 -4.99 -14.34 6.15
CA ALA A 146 -6.22 -15.12 6.26
C ALA A 146 -7.47 -14.22 6.17
N ASN A 147 -7.47 -13.10 6.89
CA ASN A 147 -8.55 -12.11 6.86
C ASN A 147 -8.72 -11.50 5.45
N THR A 148 -7.63 -11.23 4.76
CA THR A 148 -7.62 -10.69 3.40
C THR A 148 -8.23 -11.68 2.39
N VAL A 149 -7.78 -12.92 2.44
CA VAL A 149 -8.29 -14.01 1.56
C VAL A 149 -9.78 -14.23 1.81
N PHE A 150 -10.20 -14.29 3.07
CA PHE A 150 -11.61 -14.44 3.43
C PHE A 150 -12.46 -13.32 2.83
N MET A 151 -12.10 -12.06 3.09
CA MET A 151 -12.90 -10.90 2.67
C MET A 151 -13.00 -10.81 1.14
N ARG A 152 -11.89 -11.00 0.41
CA ARG A 152 -11.90 -11.02 -1.06
C ARG A 152 -12.85 -12.09 -1.61
N LYS A 153 -12.73 -13.32 -1.09
CA LYS A 153 -13.57 -14.44 -1.50
C LYS A 153 -15.04 -14.17 -1.25
N GLU A 154 -15.39 -13.70 -0.06
CA GLU A 154 -16.77 -13.48 0.34
C GLU A 154 -17.44 -12.34 -0.45
N LEU A 155 -16.74 -11.22 -0.69
CA LEU A 155 -17.26 -10.13 -1.51
C LEU A 155 -17.44 -10.56 -2.98
N SER A 156 -16.46 -11.24 -3.56
CA SER A 156 -16.57 -11.75 -4.94
C SER A 156 -17.69 -12.79 -5.07
N TYR A 157 -17.85 -13.68 -4.09
CA TYR A 157 -18.91 -14.68 -4.09
C TYR A 157 -20.32 -14.06 -4.07
N ARG A 158 -20.48 -12.91 -3.42
CA ARG A 158 -21.74 -12.15 -3.38
C ARG A 158 -22.01 -11.30 -4.63
N GLY A 159 -21.10 -11.29 -5.59
CA GLY A 159 -21.26 -10.63 -6.88
C GLY A 159 -20.67 -9.24 -6.95
N PHE A 160 -19.90 -8.78 -5.96
CA PHE A 160 -19.19 -7.53 -6.07
C PHE A 160 -18.00 -7.65 -7.04
N GLU A 161 -17.78 -6.58 -7.83
CA GLU A 161 -16.56 -6.42 -8.62
C GLU A 161 -15.41 -6.01 -7.69
N VAL A 162 -14.51 -6.96 -7.38
CA VAL A 162 -13.33 -6.76 -6.54
C VAL A 162 -12.10 -6.85 -7.42
N LEU A 163 -11.21 -5.84 -7.34
CA LEU A 163 -9.94 -5.91 -8.09
C LEU A 163 -9.09 -7.08 -7.60
N ASP A 164 -8.51 -7.81 -8.55
CA ASP A 164 -7.60 -8.91 -8.24
C ASP A 164 -6.38 -8.44 -7.44
N GLY A 165 -5.86 -9.32 -6.60
CA GLY A 165 -4.66 -9.05 -5.81
C GLY A 165 -4.62 -9.82 -4.50
N GLU A 166 -3.50 -9.71 -3.82
CA GLU A 166 -3.23 -10.38 -2.53
C GLU A 166 -3.09 -9.39 -1.35
N HIS A 167 -3.04 -8.09 -1.65
CA HIS A 167 -2.83 -7.06 -0.65
C HIS A 167 -4.09 -6.86 0.23
N PRO A 168 -3.94 -6.51 1.53
CA PRO A 168 -5.05 -6.19 2.45
C PRO A 168 -5.92 -5.00 2.05
N ILE A 169 -5.49 -4.16 1.13
CA ILE A 169 -6.34 -3.20 0.45
C ILE A 169 -7.20 -3.96 -0.55
N ILE A 170 -8.53 -3.88 -0.38
CA ILE A 170 -9.51 -4.56 -1.21
C ILE A 170 -10.48 -3.54 -1.79
N PRO A 171 -10.27 -3.07 -3.03
CA PRO A 171 -11.20 -2.16 -3.68
C PRO A 171 -12.44 -2.91 -4.18
N VAL A 172 -13.61 -2.42 -3.79
CA VAL A 172 -14.93 -2.83 -4.30
C VAL A 172 -15.37 -1.79 -5.30
N MET A 173 -15.39 -2.14 -6.57
CA MET A 173 -15.63 -1.20 -7.68
C MET A 173 -17.12 -0.85 -7.78
N LEU A 174 -17.43 0.43 -7.81
CA LEU A 174 -18.79 0.95 -7.95
C LEU A 174 -18.95 1.81 -9.21
N GLY A 175 -17.86 2.39 -9.74
CA GLY A 175 -17.84 3.18 -10.96
C GLY A 175 -18.30 4.62 -10.75
N ASP A 176 -19.50 4.81 -10.18
CA ASP A 176 -20.14 6.10 -9.98
C ASP A 176 -19.76 6.73 -8.63
N ALA A 177 -19.54 8.07 -8.62
CA ALA A 177 -19.08 8.79 -7.45
C ALA A 177 -20.19 9.01 -6.39
N GLU A 178 -21.41 9.27 -6.83
CA GLU A 178 -22.56 9.46 -5.96
C GLU A 178 -22.92 8.14 -5.28
N LEU A 179 -22.97 7.06 -6.06
CA LEU A 179 -23.16 5.70 -5.54
C LEU A 179 -22.11 5.31 -4.50
N ALA A 180 -20.83 5.68 -4.71
CA ALA A 180 -19.77 5.39 -3.74
C ALA A 180 -19.97 6.15 -2.42
N SER A 181 -20.49 7.38 -2.47
CA SER A 181 -20.82 8.16 -1.28
C SER A 181 -22.02 7.57 -0.54
N GLU A 182 -23.10 7.28 -1.25
CA GLU A 182 -24.31 6.66 -0.68
C GLU A 182 -24.00 5.29 -0.05
N PHE A 183 -23.17 4.50 -0.73
CA PHE A 183 -22.75 3.20 -0.22
C PHE A 183 -21.97 3.34 1.10
N ALA A 184 -21.04 4.29 1.16
CA ALA A 184 -20.25 4.52 2.38
C ALA A 184 -21.12 5.02 3.54
N GLU A 185 -22.10 5.90 3.29
CA GLU A 185 -23.07 6.39 4.28
C GLU A 185 -23.93 5.24 4.83
N SER A 186 -24.50 4.43 3.93
CA SER A 186 -25.33 3.27 4.30
C SER A 186 -24.52 2.24 5.13
N MET A 187 -23.26 2.00 4.77
CA MET A 187 -22.38 1.13 5.56
C MET A 187 -22.12 1.69 6.96
N LEU A 188 -21.92 3.01 7.09
CA LEU A 188 -21.70 3.66 8.38
C LEU A 188 -22.94 3.55 9.27
N GLU A 189 -24.15 3.74 8.72
CA GLU A 189 -25.42 3.56 9.45
C GLU A 189 -25.58 2.13 9.97
N LYS A 190 -25.06 1.14 9.25
CA LYS A 190 -25.05 -0.27 9.65
C LYS A 190 -23.90 -0.62 10.62
N GLY A 191 -23.05 0.37 10.98
CA GLY A 191 -21.95 0.20 11.93
C GLY A 191 -20.62 -0.23 11.33
N VAL A 192 -20.45 -0.16 10.00
CA VAL A 192 -19.20 -0.48 9.31
C VAL A 192 -18.63 0.78 8.68
N TYR A 193 -17.48 1.22 9.18
CA TYR A 193 -16.77 2.38 8.61
C TYR A 193 -15.98 2.00 7.38
N VAL A 194 -16.39 2.54 6.24
CA VAL A 194 -15.66 2.45 4.96
C VAL A 194 -15.61 3.82 4.30
N VAL A 195 -14.71 3.99 3.33
CA VAL A 195 -14.53 5.26 2.62
C VAL A 195 -14.72 5.05 1.12
N GLY A 196 -15.60 5.86 0.54
CA GLY A 196 -15.74 5.99 -0.91
C GLY A 196 -14.63 6.87 -1.49
N PHE A 197 -13.99 6.40 -2.56
CA PHE A 197 -13.01 7.16 -3.32
C PHE A 197 -13.51 7.41 -4.73
N SER A 198 -13.46 8.67 -5.15
CA SER A 198 -13.88 9.13 -6.48
C SER A 198 -12.87 10.13 -7.04
N TYR A 199 -13.14 10.68 -8.21
CA TYR A 199 -12.32 11.74 -8.78
C TYR A 199 -12.24 12.95 -7.81
N PRO A 200 -11.06 13.59 -7.65
CA PRO A 200 -9.81 13.41 -8.41
C PRO A 200 -8.85 12.34 -7.86
N VAL A 201 -9.19 11.64 -6.78
CA VAL A 201 -8.31 10.64 -6.13
C VAL A 201 -8.15 9.39 -7.00
N VAL A 202 -9.22 9.01 -7.70
CA VAL A 202 -9.23 7.94 -8.71
C VAL A 202 -9.84 8.49 -10.01
N PRO A 203 -9.57 7.87 -11.16
CA PRO A 203 -10.13 8.35 -12.44
C PRO A 203 -11.67 8.38 -12.45
N VAL A 204 -12.24 9.28 -13.28
CA VAL A 204 -13.70 9.31 -13.53
C VAL A 204 -14.18 7.95 -13.99
N GLY A 205 -15.32 7.48 -13.46
CA GLY A 205 -15.88 6.17 -13.76
C GLY A 205 -15.18 5.00 -13.02
N LYS A 206 -14.27 5.28 -12.10
CA LYS A 206 -13.52 4.29 -11.30
C LYS A 206 -13.73 4.48 -9.80
N ALA A 207 -14.86 5.06 -9.40
CA ALA A 207 -15.18 5.20 -7.98
C ALA A 207 -15.32 3.83 -7.31
N ARG A 208 -14.95 3.76 -6.05
CA ARG A 208 -14.87 2.51 -5.30
C ARG A 208 -15.03 2.72 -3.81
N ILE A 209 -15.41 1.68 -3.09
CA ILE A 209 -15.16 1.56 -1.66
C ILE A 209 -13.79 0.87 -1.49
N ARG A 210 -12.87 1.53 -0.80
CA ARG A 210 -11.58 0.90 -0.47
C ARG A 210 -11.62 0.35 0.95
N THR A 211 -11.77 -0.97 1.05
CA THR A 211 -11.63 -1.64 2.35
C THR A 211 -10.16 -1.92 2.65
N GLN A 212 -9.84 -2.04 3.92
CA GLN A 212 -8.51 -2.41 4.37
C GLN A 212 -8.61 -3.38 5.55
N MET A 213 -8.03 -4.56 5.39
CA MET A 213 -8.04 -5.57 6.44
C MET A 213 -7.00 -5.27 7.51
N SER A 214 -7.29 -5.77 8.71
CA SER A 214 -6.38 -5.73 9.86
C SER A 214 -6.27 -7.12 10.47
N ALA A 215 -5.12 -7.41 11.07
CA ALA A 215 -4.91 -8.63 11.83
C ALA A 215 -5.80 -8.73 13.10
N VAL A 216 -6.30 -7.60 13.59
CA VAL A 216 -7.17 -7.56 14.78
C VAL A 216 -8.65 -7.74 14.49
N HIS A 217 -9.06 -7.77 13.21
CA HIS A 217 -10.44 -8.11 12.88
C HIS A 217 -10.70 -9.57 13.22
N SER A 218 -11.74 -9.82 14.02
CA SER A 218 -12.20 -11.18 14.32
C SER A 218 -12.97 -11.78 13.13
N ALA A 219 -13.21 -13.07 13.15
CA ALA A 219 -14.05 -13.73 12.16
C ALA A 219 -15.48 -13.18 12.17
N GLU A 220 -15.99 -12.85 13.37
CA GLU A 220 -17.30 -12.27 13.57
C GLU A 220 -17.39 -10.86 12.98
N ASP A 221 -16.35 -10.01 13.17
CA ASP A 221 -16.29 -8.67 12.57
C ASP A 221 -16.31 -8.74 11.04
N LEU A 222 -15.53 -9.65 10.46
CA LEU A 222 -15.47 -9.82 9.01
C LEU A 222 -16.79 -10.35 8.45
N GLN A 223 -17.40 -11.33 9.11
CA GLN A 223 -18.69 -11.86 8.69
C GLN A 223 -19.77 -10.78 8.76
N PHE A 224 -19.80 -10.01 9.82
CA PHE A 224 -20.72 -8.88 9.99
C PHE A 224 -20.51 -7.82 8.89
N ALA A 225 -19.27 -7.47 8.60
CA ALA A 225 -18.97 -6.52 7.52
C ALA A 225 -19.45 -7.03 6.16
N VAL A 226 -19.22 -8.30 5.86
CA VAL A 226 -19.68 -8.94 4.61
C VAL A 226 -21.20 -8.91 4.48
N GLU A 227 -21.94 -9.18 5.55
CA GLU A 227 -23.41 -9.10 5.57
C GLU A 227 -23.91 -7.66 5.36
N CYS A 228 -23.24 -6.66 5.96
CA CYS A 228 -23.53 -5.26 5.71
C CYS A 228 -23.27 -4.86 4.26
N PHE A 229 -22.16 -5.33 3.66
CA PHE A 229 -21.88 -5.12 2.24
C PHE A 229 -22.97 -5.73 1.35
N GLU A 230 -23.38 -6.98 1.62
CA GLU A 230 -24.41 -7.66 0.84
C GLU A 230 -25.75 -6.89 0.92
N ASN A 231 -26.19 -6.52 2.11
CA ASN A 231 -27.44 -5.78 2.30
C ASN A 231 -27.38 -4.43 1.58
N THR A 232 -26.33 -3.64 1.77
CA THR A 232 -26.15 -2.35 1.12
C THR A 232 -26.07 -2.50 -0.40
N GLY A 233 -25.34 -3.52 -0.90
CA GLY A 233 -25.20 -3.78 -2.31
C GLY A 233 -26.53 -4.11 -3.00
N ARG A 234 -27.41 -4.85 -2.32
CA ARG A 234 -28.77 -5.15 -2.81
C ARG A 234 -29.68 -3.92 -2.74
N GLU A 235 -29.66 -3.18 -1.63
CA GLU A 235 -30.45 -1.97 -1.44
C GLU A 235 -30.16 -0.92 -2.53
N LEU A 236 -28.90 -0.77 -2.91
CA LEU A 236 -28.43 0.21 -3.90
C LEU A 236 -28.33 -0.38 -5.33
N GLY A 237 -28.71 -1.63 -5.54
CA GLY A 237 -28.71 -2.27 -6.87
C GLY A 237 -27.32 -2.53 -7.45
N VAL A 238 -26.30 -2.63 -6.62
CA VAL A 238 -24.91 -2.96 -7.00
C VAL A 238 -24.77 -4.45 -7.31
N ILE A 239 -25.47 -5.28 -6.55
CA ILE A 239 -25.54 -6.73 -6.72
C ILE A 239 -27.01 -7.19 -6.76
N PRO A 240 -27.32 -8.37 -7.36
CA PRO A 240 -28.69 -8.89 -7.46
C PRO A 240 -29.32 -9.27 -6.12
#